data_e921dacdf96da829a495759f77343163
#
_entry.id   e921dacdf96da829a495759f77343163
#
_cell.length_a   1.000
_cell.length_b   1.000
_cell.length_c   1.000
_cell.angle_alpha   90.00
_cell.angle_beta   90.00
_cell.angle_gamma   90.00
#
_symmetry.space_group_name_H-M   'P 1'
#
loop_
_entity.id
_entity.type
_entity.pdbx_description
1 polymer ?
#
loop_
_entity_poly.entity_id
_entity_poly.type
_entity_poly.pdbx_seq_one_letter_code
_entity_poly.pdbx_strand_id
1 'polypeptide(L)'
;NTIIKDENFVVADMDGQIVDKGSKIDVDPRLEIKGDVCMETGNIDFDGAVTISGNVEAGFVVKAAGDIEIMGMVSAANIEGANIFIKGGVRGMNRGFIKARGDFHASFAENADIEAGGDIFIQDVAMHSTIRAGHHLIMDEGKGQITGGNLAAGEEIRARCIGNEANVITRLSVGVNPMLQKEYQQVLKEYNEAKKRLEMLNKTLSTLEKIDIKLLPPNKVEQLNSLVRSQFPLAGKVERSEKRLREIDAELQNMQHGRVCVADTMYPGVRL
;
A
#
# COMPACT_ATOMS: atom_id res chain seq x y z
N ASN A 1 7.82 29.86 -3.02
CA ASN A 1 8.51 28.56 -2.84
C ASN A 1 9.87 28.51 -3.57
N THR A 2 10.49 29.67 -3.80
CA THR A 2 11.82 29.80 -4.39
C THR A 2 12.65 30.80 -3.59
N ILE A 3 13.91 30.50 -3.38
CA ILE A 3 14.89 31.36 -2.69
C ILE A 3 15.92 31.83 -3.70
N ILE A 4 16.24 33.13 -3.70
CA ILE A 4 17.36 33.66 -4.49
C ILE A 4 18.66 33.34 -3.74
N LYS A 5 19.50 32.48 -4.33
CA LYS A 5 20.80 32.12 -3.81
C LYS A 5 21.86 32.73 -4.75
N ASP A 6 22.53 33.75 -4.28
CA ASP A 6 23.39 34.62 -5.09
C ASP A 6 22.65 35.39 -6.20
N GLU A 7 23.18 36.47 -6.72
CA GLU A 7 22.48 37.33 -7.69
C GLU A 7 22.05 36.65 -9.01
N ASN A 8 22.48 35.42 -9.26
CA ASN A 8 22.27 34.70 -10.53
C ASN A 8 21.53 33.34 -10.41
N PHE A 9 21.13 32.88 -9.22
CA PHE A 9 20.52 31.58 -9.05
C PHE A 9 19.25 31.67 -8.24
N VAL A 10 18.20 31.04 -8.76
CA VAL A 10 16.95 30.79 -8.05
C VAL A 10 16.92 29.28 -7.68
N VAL A 11 16.80 28.99 -6.41
CA VAL A 11 16.75 27.61 -5.89
C VAL A 11 15.36 27.34 -5.35
N ALA A 12 14.81 26.14 -5.63
CA ALA A 12 13.57 25.67 -5.05
C ALA A 12 13.76 25.46 -3.53
N ASP A 13 12.79 25.88 -2.75
CA ASP A 13 12.72 25.66 -1.29
C ASP A 13 11.99 24.35 -0.95
N MET A 14 11.36 23.72 -1.96
CA MET A 14 10.63 22.47 -1.85
C MET A 14 10.66 21.71 -3.17
N ASP A 15 10.43 20.40 -3.11
CA ASP A 15 10.24 19.58 -4.29
C ASP A 15 8.89 19.89 -4.94
N GLY A 16 8.85 19.95 -6.28
CA GLY A 16 7.64 20.27 -6.99
C GLY A 16 7.82 20.56 -8.47
N GLN A 17 6.72 20.88 -9.13
CA GLN A 17 6.70 21.30 -10.53
C GLN A 17 7.11 22.77 -10.65
N ILE A 18 8.06 23.06 -11.52
CA ILE A 18 8.44 24.44 -11.84
C ILE A 18 7.32 25.09 -12.67
N VAL A 19 6.77 26.19 -12.16
CA VAL A 19 5.72 26.97 -12.85
C VAL A 19 6.30 28.34 -13.18
N ASP A 20 6.42 28.62 -14.49
CA ASP A 20 6.80 29.94 -14.98
C ASP A 20 5.54 30.81 -15.14
N LYS A 21 5.43 31.86 -14.35
CA LYS A 21 4.37 32.87 -14.41
C LYS A 21 4.79 34.12 -15.19
N GLY A 22 5.86 34.03 -15.99
CA GLY A 22 6.40 35.12 -16.79
C GLY A 22 7.24 36.15 -16.01
N SER A 23 6.72 36.67 -14.91
CA SER A 23 7.44 37.60 -14.02
C SER A 23 8.03 36.96 -12.79
N LYS A 24 7.67 35.68 -12.51
CA LYS A 24 8.07 34.92 -11.34
C LYS A 24 8.13 33.44 -11.67
N ILE A 25 9.21 32.78 -11.25
CA ILE A 25 9.31 31.33 -11.23
C ILE A 25 8.85 30.86 -9.86
N ASP A 26 7.91 29.92 -9.82
CA ASP A 26 7.37 29.32 -8.60
C ASP A 26 7.51 27.80 -8.64
N VAL A 27 7.44 27.15 -7.51
CA VAL A 27 7.42 25.68 -7.41
C VAL A 27 6.10 25.28 -6.78
N ASP A 28 5.35 24.44 -7.48
CA ASP A 28 4.08 23.89 -7.02
C ASP A 28 4.31 22.45 -6.56
N PRO A 29 3.95 22.08 -5.31
CA PRO A 29 4.06 20.71 -4.84
C PRO A 29 3.05 19.75 -5.51
N ARG A 30 2.25 20.24 -6.44
CA ARG A 30 1.28 19.49 -7.22
C ARG A 30 1.69 19.42 -8.69
N LEU A 31 1.74 18.21 -9.23
CA LEU A 31 1.92 17.97 -10.66
C LEU A 31 0.53 17.88 -11.34
N GLU A 32 0.27 18.76 -12.30
CA GLU A 32 -0.97 18.74 -13.08
C GLU A 32 -0.72 18.19 -14.49
N ILE A 33 -1.40 17.09 -14.83
CA ILE A 33 -1.42 16.49 -16.18
C ILE A 33 -2.75 16.85 -16.83
N LYS A 34 -2.73 17.69 -17.89
CA LYS A 34 -3.93 18.21 -18.56
C LYS A 34 -4.62 17.23 -19.51
N GLY A 35 -4.10 16.04 -19.66
CA GLY A 35 -4.63 14.99 -20.56
C GLY A 35 -4.54 13.61 -19.93
N ASP A 36 -4.46 12.62 -20.80
CA ASP A 36 -4.36 11.21 -20.41
C ASP A 36 -2.91 10.85 -20.05
N VAL A 37 -2.75 9.87 -19.17
CA VAL A 37 -1.48 9.18 -18.97
C VAL A 37 -1.42 8.05 -19.99
N CYS A 38 -0.67 8.29 -21.05
CA CYS A 38 -0.55 7.42 -22.23
C CYS A 38 0.92 7.39 -22.70
N MET A 39 1.15 6.90 -23.91
CA MET A 39 2.51 6.76 -24.45
C MET A 39 3.25 8.09 -24.62
N GLU A 40 2.54 9.21 -24.75
CA GLU A 40 3.14 10.55 -24.85
C GLU A 40 3.57 11.07 -23.47
N THR A 41 2.77 10.82 -22.45
CA THR A 41 3.03 11.26 -21.07
C THR A 41 4.03 10.36 -20.37
N GLY A 42 3.96 9.04 -20.63
CA GLY A 42 4.78 8.03 -19.96
C GLY A 42 4.35 7.75 -18.51
N ASN A 43 5.22 7.06 -17.78
CA ASN A 43 5.02 6.79 -16.36
C ASN A 43 5.27 8.04 -15.53
N ILE A 44 4.53 8.18 -14.45
CA ILE A 44 4.65 9.31 -13.50
C ILE A 44 5.21 8.77 -12.18
N ASP A 45 6.26 9.41 -11.70
CA ASP A 45 6.81 9.20 -10.34
C ASP A 45 7.14 10.59 -9.77
N PHE A 46 6.36 11.04 -8.76
CA PHE A 46 6.42 12.41 -8.29
C PHE A 46 6.37 12.49 -6.77
N ASP A 47 7.30 13.27 -6.22
CA ASP A 47 7.38 13.50 -4.76
C ASP A 47 6.45 14.65 -4.32
N GLY A 48 5.14 14.47 -4.52
CA GLY A 48 4.10 15.42 -4.21
C GLY A 48 2.73 14.88 -4.59
N ALA A 49 1.73 15.76 -4.73
CA ALA A 49 0.39 15.40 -5.18
C ALA A 49 0.31 15.43 -6.72
N VAL A 50 -0.50 14.54 -7.30
CA VAL A 50 -0.68 14.43 -8.76
C VAL A 50 -2.15 14.57 -9.11
N THR A 51 -2.46 15.46 -10.06
CA THR A 51 -3.81 15.62 -10.62
C THR A 51 -3.78 15.31 -12.11
N ILE A 52 -4.61 14.36 -12.55
CA ILE A 52 -4.73 13.92 -13.95
C ILE A 52 -6.13 14.27 -14.43
N SER A 53 -6.22 15.17 -15.42
CA SER A 53 -7.52 15.62 -15.97
C SER A 53 -8.16 14.60 -16.91
N GLY A 54 -7.39 13.67 -17.43
CA GLY A 54 -7.83 12.60 -18.33
C GLY A 54 -7.84 11.22 -17.69
N ASN A 55 -7.62 10.19 -18.52
CA ASN A 55 -7.60 8.78 -18.14
C ASN A 55 -6.17 8.31 -17.88
N VAL A 56 -6.06 7.15 -17.23
CA VAL A 56 -4.80 6.41 -17.16
C VAL A 56 -4.95 5.13 -17.98
N GLU A 57 -4.17 5.02 -19.06
CA GLU A 57 -4.21 3.88 -19.96
C GLU A 57 -3.51 2.64 -19.37
N ALA A 58 -3.79 1.50 -20.01
CA ALA A 58 -3.29 0.21 -19.57
C ALA A 58 -1.75 0.11 -19.63
N GLY A 59 -1.16 -0.44 -18.58
CA GLY A 59 0.27 -0.68 -18.48
C GLY A 59 1.09 0.47 -17.94
N PHE A 60 0.50 1.64 -17.73
CA PHE A 60 1.20 2.78 -17.15
C PHE A 60 1.26 2.72 -15.62
N VAL A 61 2.22 3.44 -15.07
CA VAL A 61 2.48 3.53 -13.63
C VAL A 61 2.38 4.99 -13.20
N VAL A 62 1.59 5.25 -12.16
CA VAL A 62 1.49 6.55 -11.52
C VAL A 62 1.83 6.38 -10.05
N LYS A 63 2.92 6.99 -9.62
CA LYS A 63 3.34 7.02 -8.22
C LYS A 63 3.41 8.45 -7.72
N ALA A 64 2.86 8.65 -6.52
CA ALA A 64 2.91 9.94 -5.84
C ALA A 64 3.22 9.76 -4.35
N ALA A 65 4.07 10.62 -3.81
CA ALA A 65 4.22 10.69 -2.36
C ALA A 65 3.00 11.31 -1.68
N GLY A 66 2.27 12.18 -2.37
CA GLY A 66 1.02 12.79 -1.94
C GLY A 66 -0.22 12.11 -2.51
N ASP A 67 -1.31 12.88 -2.56
CA ASP A 67 -2.60 12.44 -3.07
C ASP A 67 -2.61 12.36 -4.60
N ILE A 68 -3.41 11.43 -5.12
CA ILE A 68 -3.63 11.28 -6.56
C ILE A 68 -5.10 11.54 -6.86
N GLU A 69 -5.37 12.50 -7.75
CA GLU A 69 -6.72 12.79 -8.25
C GLU A 69 -6.78 12.54 -9.75
N ILE A 70 -7.70 11.65 -10.20
CA ILE A 70 -7.90 11.29 -11.60
C ILE A 70 -9.34 11.60 -11.97
N MET A 71 -9.55 12.52 -12.94
CA MET A 71 -10.88 12.92 -13.38
C MET A 71 -11.53 11.89 -14.32
N GLY A 72 -10.72 11.15 -15.05
CA GLY A 72 -11.16 10.09 -15.96
C GLY A 72 -11.17 8.70 -15.32
N MET A 73 -11.00 7.68 -16.16
CA MET A 73 -10.96 6.27 -15.79
C MET A 73 -9.52 5.75 -15.71
N VAL A 74 -9.33 4.72 -14.89
CA VAL A 74 -8.10 3.95 -14.84
C VAL A 74 -8.32 2.59 -15.48
N SER A 75 -7.49 2.25 -16.47
CA SER A 75 -7.54 0.96 -17.18
C SER A 75 -6.25 0.19 -16.91
N ALA A 76 -6.32 -0.97 -16.24
CA ALA A 76 -5.22 -1.92 -16.06
C ALA A 76 -3.84 -1.26 -15.78
N ALA A 77 -3.80 -0.24 -14.93
CA ALA A 77 -2.60 0.53 -14.57
C ALA A 77 -2.20 0.28 -13.11
N ASN A 78 -0.97 0.65 -12.77
CA ASN A 78 -0.46 0.58 -11.40
C ASN A 78 -0.47 1.99 -10.79
N ILE A 79 -1.25 2.17 -9.73
CA ILE A 79 -1.41 3.47 -9.06
C ILE A 79 -1.00 3.33 -7.60
N GLU A 80 -0.05 4.16 -7.15
CA GLU A 80 0.38 4.21 -5.74
C GLU A 80 0.39 5.65 -5.23
N GLY A 81 -0.31 5.94 -4.14
CA GLY A 81 -0.41 7.29 -3.58
C GLY A 81 -0.74 7.32 -2.09
N ALA A 82 -0.87 8.52 -1.53
CA ALA A 82 -1.38 8.71 -0.17
C ALA A 82 -2.89 8.42 -0.15
N ASN A 83 -3.71 9.35 -0.62
CA ASN A 83 -5.11 9.11 -0.90
C ASN A 83 -5.32 9.09 -2.42
N ILE A 84 -6.25 8.29 -2.90
CA ILE A 84 -6.50 8.14 -4.34
C ILE A 84 -7.98 8.39 -4.62
N PHE A 85 -8.24 9.39 -5.48
CA PHE A 85 -9.58 9.81 -5.90
C PHE A 85 -9.73 9.62 -7.40
N ILE A 86 -10.61 8.72 -7.84
CA ILE A 86 -10.88 8.45 -9.26
C ILE A 86 -12.34 8.78 -9.53
N LYS A 87 -12.62 9.93 -10.18
CA LYS A 87 -13.99 10.35 -10.49
C LYS A 87 -14.71 9.41 -11.44
N GLY A 88 -13.99 8.85 -12.42
CA GLY A 88 -14.51 7.78 -13.25
C GLY A 88 -14.60 6.48 -12.50
N GLY A 89 -13.97 5.45 -12.99
CA GLY A 89 -13.91 4.17 -12.30
C GLY A 89 -12.65 3.41 -12.69
N VAL A 90 -12.57 2.18 -12.20
CA VAL A 90 -11.42 1.31 -12.42
C VAL A 90 -11.84 0.09 -13.22
N ARG A 91 -11.18 -0.14 -14.36
CA ARG A 91 -11.22 -1.40 -15.13
C ARG A 91 -9.87 -2.09 -15.01
N GLY A 92 -9.74 -2.99 -14.06
CA GLY A 92 -8.46 -3.63 -13.76
C GLY A 92 -8.04 -4.68 -14.79
N MET A 93 -8.98 -5.27 -15.54
CA MET A 93 -8.72 -6.35 -16.51
C MET A 93 -7.88 -7.50 -15.94
N ASN A 94 -7.96 -7.74 -14.63
CA ASN A 94 -7.09 -8.66 -13.87
C ASN A 94 -5.58 -8.34 -14.03
N ARG A 95 -5.23 -7.10 -14.28
CA ARG A 95 -3.85 -6.61 -14.46
C ARG A 95 -3.72 -5.28 -13.73
N GLY A 96 -2.49 -4.99 -13.30
CA GLY A 96 -2.25 -3.79 -12.51
C GLY A 96 -2.85 -3.87 -11.11
N PHE A 97 -2.55 -2.89 -10.29
CA PHE A 97 -3.10 -2.77 -8.95
C PHE A 97 -3.16 -1.30 -8.52
N ILE A 98 -4.04 -1.02 -7.58
CA ILE A 98 -4.17 0.30 -6.97
C ILE A 98 -3.87 0.18 -5.48
N LYS A 99 -2.96 1.01 -4.99
CA LYS A 99 -2.55 1.01 -3.61
C LYS A 99 -2.58 2.43 -3.03
N ALA A 100 -3.56 2.68 -2.18
CA ALA A 100 -3.63 3.88 -1.35
C ALA A 100 -3.05 3.60 0.03
N ARG A 101 -2.24 4.51 0.57
CA ARG A 101 -1.79 4.43 1.97
C ARG A 101 -2.89 4.82 2.94
N GLY A 102 -3.74 5.76 2.57
CA GLY A 102 -4.95 6.20 3.25
C GLY A 102 -6.19 5.71 2.53
N ASP A 103 -7.05 6.63 2.11
CA ASP A 103 -8.37 6.35 1.56
C ASP A 103 -8.36 6.20 0.03
N PHE A 104 -9.35 5.45 -0.46
CA PHE A 104 -9.59 5.25 -1.89
C PHE A 104 -11.03 5.55 -2.25
N HIS A 105 -11.24 6.32 -3.32
CA HIS A 105 -12.55 6.67 -3.86
C HIS A 105 -12.64 6.38 -5.35
N ALA A 106 -13.73 5.73 -5.79
CA ALA A 106 -14.04 5.53 -7.20
C ALA A 106 -15.55 5.42 -7.44
N SER A 107 -16.00 5.69 -8.69
CA SER A 107 -17.39 5.44 -9.05
C SER A 107 -17.68 3.95 -9.16
N PHE A 108 -16.80 3.17 -9.77
CA PHE A 108 -16.94 1.72 -9.89
C PHE A 108 -15.58 1.01 -9.93
N ALA A 109 -15.59 -0.29 -9.65
CA ALA A 109 -14.43 -1.18 -9.76
C ALA A 109 -14.82 -2.47 -10.49
N GLU A 110 -14.17 -2.78 -11.61
CA GLU A 110 -14.39 -3.97 -12.42
C GLU A 110 -13.08 -4.73 -12.65
N ASN A 111 -13.05 -6.02 -12.29
CA ASN A 111 -11.86 -6.89 -12.41
C ASN A 111 -10.58 -6.23 -11.89
N ALA A 112 -10.69 -5.50 -10.77
CA ALA A 112 -9.64 -4.66 -10.19
C ALA A 112 -9.05 -5.28 -8.92
N ASP A 113 -7.78 -5.00 -8.67
CA ASP A 113 -7.09 -5.27 -7.40
C ASP A 113 -6.81 -3.93 -6.70
N ILE A 114 -7.50 -3.70 -5.58
CA ILE A 114 -7.48 -2.41 -4.86
C ILE A 114 -7.15 -2.68 -3.40
N GLU A 115 -6.17 -1.95 -2.89
CA GLU A 115 -5.72 -2.00 -1.51
C GLU A 115 -5.67 -0.57 -0.95
N ALA A 116 -6.34 -0.31 0.16
CA ALA A 116 -6.30 0.97 0.87
C ALA A 116 -6.02 0.76 2.36
N GLY A 117 -5.11 1.56 2.92
CA GLY A 117 -4.78 1.52 4.37
C GLY A 117 -5.91 2.03 5.25
N GLY A 118 -6.71 2.95 4.74
CA GLY A 118 -7.89 3.53 5.35
C GLY A 118 -9.18 2.93 4.81
N ASP A 119 -10.11 3.82 4.45
CA ASP A 119 -11.43 3.48 3.95
C ASP A 119 -11.46 3.38 2.42
N ILE A 120 -12.35 2.54 1.90
CA ILE A 120 -12.64 2.42 0.48
C ILE A 120 -14.10 2.82 0.23
N PHE A 121 -14.28 3.79 -0.66
CA PHE A 121 -15.59 4.28 -1.10
C PHE A 121 -15.79 3.96 -2.58
N ILE A 122 -16.79 3.13 -2.91
CA ILE A 122 -17.18 2.84 -4.29
C ILE A 122 -18.66 3.14 -4.43
N GLN A 123 -18.99 4.04 -5.35
CA GLN A 123 -20.34 4.58 -5.44
C GLN A 123 -21.34 3.58 -6.04
N ASP A 124 -21.02 3.02 -7.21
CA ASP A 124 -21.99 2.23 -7.96
C ASP A 124 -21.81 0.72 -7.82
N VAL A 125 -20.73 0.17 -8.37
CA VAL A 125 -20.58 -1.28 -8.51
C VAL A 125 -19.13 -1.72 -8.24
N ALA A 126 -18.98 -2.79 -7.45
CA ALA A 126 -17.76 -3.58 -7.39
C ALA A 126 -18.02 -4.96 -8.01
N MET A 127 -17.38 -5.25 -9.16
CA MET A 127 -17.60 -6.47 -9.92
C MET A 127 -16.32 -7.27 -10.10
N HIS A 128 -16.33 -8.54 -9.71
CA HIS A 128 -15.21 -9.48 -9.88
C HIS A 128 -13.86 -8.96 -9.41
N SER A 129 -13.88 -8.12 -8.38
CA SER A 129 -12.71 -7.40 -7.89
C SER A 129 -12.17 -7.98 -6.60
N THR A 130 -10.89 -7.79 -6.37
CA THR A 130 -10.24 -8.05 -5.09
C THR A 130 -10.03 -6.72 -4.40
N ILE A 131 -10.73 -6.50 -3.29
CA ILE A 131 -10.74 -5.22 -2.58
C ILE A 131 -10.35 -5.45 -1.13
N ARG A 132 -9.40 -4.68 -0.63
CA ARG A 132 -8.89 -4.78 0.73
C ARG A 132 -8.84 -3.38 1.36
N ALA A 133 -9.73 -3.14 2.30
CA ALA A 133 -9.79 -1.92 3.11
C ALA A 133 -9.17 -2.16 4.49
N GLY A 134 -8.37 -1.23 4.97
CA GLY A 134 -7.83 -1.26 6.33
C GLY A 134 -8.91 -1.16 7.38
N HIS A 135 -9.92 -0.31 7.16
CA HIS A 135 -11.03 -0.09 8.08
C HIS A 135 -12.38 -0.43 7.44
N HIS A 136 -12.92 0.43 6.59
CA HIS A 136 -14.27 0.28 6.05
C HIS A 136 -14.30 0.15 4.53
N LEU A 137 -15.19 -0.69 4.02
CA LEU A 137 -15.60 -0.70 2.61
C LEU A 137 -17.03 -0.20 2.54
N ILE A 138 -17.25 0.99 1.98
CA ILE A 138 -18.52 1.69 1.96
C ILE A 138 -19.04 1.79 0.53
N MET A 139 -20.22 1.23 0.29
CA MET A 139 -20.91 1.21 -0.99
C MET A 139 -22.41 1.46 -0.77
N ASP A 140 -22.76 2.54 -0.06
CA ASP A 140 -24.13 2.88 0.28
C ASP A 140 -24.74 4.01 -0.59
N GLU A 141 -23.91 4.61 -1.44
CA GLU A 141 -24.34 5.56 -2.48
C GLU A 141 -24.63 4.85 -3.81
N GLY A 142 -25.31 5.55 -4.73
CA GLY A 142 -25.60 5.07 -6.07
C GLY A 142 -26.30 3.71 -6.08
N LYS A 143 -25.79 2.75 -6.88
CA LYS A 143 -26.31 1.37 -6.90
C LYS A 143 -25.83 0.55 -5.72
N GLY A 144 -24.65 0.85 -5.17
CA GLY A 144 -24.08 0.19 -4.03
C GLY A 144 -24.02 -1.33 -4.13
N GLN A 145 -23.69 -1.87 -5.32
CA GLN A 145 -23.78 -3.30 -5.60
C GLN A 145 -22.40 -3.97 -5.61
N ILE A 146 -22.29 -5.06 -4.88
CA ILE A 146 -21.13 -5.95 -4.88
C ILE A 146 -21.51 -7.25 -5.61
N THR A 147 -20.76 -7.64 -6.64
CA THR A 147 -21.00 -8.88 -7.38
C THR A 147 -19.71 -9.62 -7.70
N GLY A 148 -19.52 -10.77 -7.09
CA GLY A 148 -18.33 -11.61 -7.30
C GLY A 148 -17.05 -11.01 -6.74
N GLY A 149 -16.00 -11.83 -6.67
CA GLY A 149 -14.70 -11.43 -6.17
C GLY A 149 -14.49 -11.67 -4.68
N ASN A 150 -13.42 -11.07 -4.12
CA ASN A 150 -13.02 -11.20 -2.73
C ASN A 150 -12.88 -9.81 -2.11
N LEU A 151 -13.72 -9.52 -1.14
CA LEU A 151 -13.71 -8.21 -0.49
C LEU A 151 -13.43 -8.39 1.00
N ALA A 152 -12.48 -7.61 1.50
CA ALA A 152 -12.06 -7.65 2.88
C ALA A 152 -12.01 -6.25 3.48
N ALA A 153 -12.48 -6.11 4.72
CA ALA A 153 -12.39 -4.88 5.49
C ALA A 153 -12.04 -5.18 6.95
N GLY A 154 -11.27 -4.30 7.57
CA GLY A 154 -10.89 -4.46 8.97
C GLY A 154 -12.10 -4.42 9.90
N GLU A 155 -13.04 -3.53 9.67
CA GLU A 155 -14.13 -3.25 10.59
C GLU A 155 -15.52 -3.48 9.98
N GLU A 156 -15.82 -2.89 8.83
CA GLU A 156 -17.17 -2.95 8.26
C GLU A 156 -17.16 -3.03 6.72
N ILE A 157 -18.06 -3.87 6.18
CA ILE A 157 -18.47 -3.80 4.78
C ILE A 157 -19.92 -3.36 4.75
N ARG A 158 -20.17 -2.20 4.11
CA ARG A 158 -21.50 -1.64 3.95
C ARG A 158 -21.84 -1.56 2.47
N ALA A 159 -22.95 -2.15 2.05
CA ALA A 159 -23.43 -2.11 0.68
C ALA A 159 -24.95 -2.08 0.63
N ARG A 160 -25.52 -1.64 -0.50
CA ARG A 160 -26.97 -1.75 -0.71
C ARG A 160 -27.35 -3.15 -1.14
N CYS A 161 -26.63 -3.70 -2.12
CA CYS A 161 -26.91 -5.05 -2.62
C CYS A 161 -25.63 -5.88 -2.67
N ILE A 162 -25.69 -7.14 -2.23
CA ILE A 162 -24.56 -8.06 -2.31
C ILE A 162 -24.98 -9.35 -3.05
N GLY A 163 -24.24 -9.69 -4.10
CA GLY A 163 -24.54 -10.80 -4.99
C GLY A 163 -25.40 -10.36 -6.18
N ASN A 164 -25.92 -11.34 -6.91
CA ASN A 164 -26.87 -11.17 -8.00
C ASN A 164 -27.73 -12.43 -8.18
N GLU A 165 -28.75 -12.35 -9.04
CA GLU A 165 -29.65 -13.46 -9.34
C GLU A 165 -28.95 -14.70 -9.95
N ALA A 166 -27.81 -14.50 -10.61
CA ALA A 166 -27.00 -15.59 -11.17
C ALA A 166 -26.16 -16.34 -10.12
N ASN A 167 -26.30 -15.99 -8.84
CA ASN A 167 -25.58 -16.61 -7.70
C ASN A 167 -24.06 -16.61 -7.85
N VAL A 168 -23.50 -15.54 -8.39
CA VAL A 168 -22.05 -15.37 -8.53
C VAL A 168 -21.40 -15.40 -7.15
N ILE A 169 -20.38 -16.24 -7.00
CA ILE A 169 -19.69 -16.42 -5.73
C ILE A 169 -19.02 -15.09 -5.33
N THR A 170 -19.47 -14.52 -4.22
CA THR A 170 -18.95 -13.30 -3.62
C THR A 170 -18.43 -13.64 -2.22
N ARG A 171 -17.14 -13.46 -1.98
CA ARG A 171 -16.52 -13.72 -0.67
C ARG A 171 -16.30 -12.41 0.06
N LEU A 172 -16.80 -12.35 1.28
CA LEU A 172 -16.61 -11.21 2.16
C LEU A 172 -15.82 -11.67 3.39
N SER A 173 -14.93 -10.81 3.86
CA SER A 173 -14.16 -11.06 5.08
C SER A 173 -14.11 -9.77 5.88
N VAL A 174 -14.48 -9.83 7.16
CA VAL A 174 -14.49 -8.67 8.05
C VAL A 174 -13.93 -9.01 9.42
N GLY A 175 -13.49 -8.01 10.16
CA GLY A 175 -12.99 -8.18 11.52
C GLY A 175 -11.50 -8.48 11.58
N VAL A 176 -10.81 -8.47 10.44
CA VAL A 176 -9.35 -8.60 10.39
C VAL A 176 -8.82 -7.67 9.32
N ASN A 177 -7.94 -6.75 9.70
CA ASN A 177 -7.29 -5.90 8.73
C ASN A 177 -6.35 -6.73 7.85
N PRO A 178 -6.65 -6.88 6.55
CA PRO A 178 -5.89 -7.76 5.66
C PRO A 178 -4.44 -7.29 5.44
N MET A 179 -4.18 -6.00 5.64
CA MET A 179 -2.83 -5.45 5.54
C MET A 179 -2.00 -5.80 6.77
N LEU A 180 -2.58 -5.68 7.97
CA LEU A 180 -1.93 -6.10 9.20
C LEU A 180 -1.61 -7.59 9.18
N GLN A 181 -2.51 -8.42 8.64
CA GLN A 181 -2.23 -9.84 8.44
C GLN A 181 -1.02 -10.07 7.52
N LYS A 182 -0.98 -9.37 6.40
CA LYS A 182 0.12 -9.47 5.43
C LYS A 182 1.43 -8.98 6.05
N GLU A 183 1.39 -7.84 6.75
CA GLU A 183 2.54 -7.31 7.48
C GLU A 183 3.02 -8.30 8.55
N TYR A 184 2.09 -8.86 9.34
CA TYR A 184 2.40 -9.86 10.36
C TYR A 184 3.18 -11.05 9.78
N GLN A 185 2.69 -11.62 8.66
CA GLN A 185 3.36 -12.75 8.00
C GLN A 185 4.75 -12.38 7.49
N GLN A 186 4.90 -11.18 6.95
CA GLN A 186 6.20 -10.70 6.48
C GLN A 186 7.18 -10.49 7.64
N VAL A 187 6.76 -9.78 8.68
CA VAL A 187 7.58 -9.51 9.87
C VAL A 187 7.93 -10.82 10.59
N LEU A 188 7.00 -11.76 10.68
CA LEU A 188 7.22 -13.10 11.27
C LEU A 188 8.29 -13.89 10.50
N LYS A 189 8.25 -13.83 9.17
CA LYS A 189 9.28 -14.45 8.33
C LYS A 189 10.65 -13.83 8.58
N GLU A 190 10.73 -12.50 8.59
CA GLU A 190 11.97 -11.78 8.86
C GLU A 190 12.52 -12.05 10.27
N TYR A 191 11.64 -12.10 11.28
CA TYR A 191 11.98 -12.45 12.65
C TYR A 191 12.61 -13.85 12.72
N ASN A 192 11.93 -14.83 12.11
CA ASN A 192 12.41 -16.22 12.12
C ASN A 192 13.75 -16.38 11.41
N GLU A 193 13.96 -15.70 10.29
CA GLU A 193 15.25 -15.72 9.57
C GLU A 193 16.36 -15.04 10.38
N ALA A 194 16.09 -13.87 10.96
CA ALA A 194 17.06 -13.15 11.78
C ALA A 194 17.42 -13.94 13.05
N LYS A 195 16.44 -14.54 13.72
CA LYS A 195 16.62 -15.38 14.90
C LYS A 195 17.49 -16.60 14.61
N LYS A 196 17.20 -17.33 13.53
CA LYS A 196 18.03 -18.47 13.11
C LYS A 196 19.48 -18.08 12.84
N ARG A 197 19.69 -16.93 12.16
CA ARG A 197 21.05 -16.42 11.89
C ARG A 197 21.76 -16.05 13.19
N LEU A 198 21.07 -15.38 14.11
CA LEU A 198 21.63 -15.01 15.42
C LEU A 198 22.00 -16.24 16.25
N GLU A 199 21.13 -17.27 16.28
CA GLU A 199 21.41 -18.54 16.98
C GLU A 199 22.62 -19.25 16.40
N MET A 200 22.74 -19.33 15.07
CA MET A 200 23.91 -19.91 14.40
C MET A 200 25.18 -19.15 14.75
N LEU A 201 25.12 -17.83 14.72
CA LEU A 201 26.23 -16.95 15.03
C LEU A 201 26.67 -17.10 16.49
N ASN A 202 25.72 -17.14 17.42
CA ASN A 202 26.00 -17.37 18.85
C ASN A 202 26.62 -18.74 19.11
N LYS A 203 26.15 -19.81 18.45
CA LYS A 203 26.76 -21.14 18.52
C LYS A 203 28.20 -21.16 17.99
N THR A 204 28.43 -20.44 16.87
CA THR A 204 29.79 -20.33 16.31
C THR A 204 30.70 -19.57 17.25
N LEU A 205 30.26 -18.44 17.81
CA LEU A 205 31.03 -17.66 18.78
C LEU A 205 31.32 -18.45 20.03
N SER A 206 30.34 -19.14 20.64
CA SER A 206 30.54 -19.96 21.83
C SER A 206 31.51 -21.15 21.62
N THR A 207 31.61 -21.64 20.39
CA THR A 207 32.59 -22.67 20.03
C THR A 207 33.98 -22.07 19.91
N LEU A 208 34.09 -20.85 19.38
CA LEU A 208 35.34 -20.12 19.21
C LEU A 208 35.90 -19.56 20.53
N GLU A 209 35.05 -19.18 21.49
CA GLU A 209 35.44 -18.72 22.82
C GLU A 209 36.19 -19.78 23.61
N LYS A 210 36.00 -21.07 23.29
CA LYS A 210 36.74 -22.20 23.91
C LYS A 210 38.16 -22.37 23.37
N ILE A 211 38.51 -21.62 22.30
CA ILE A 211 39.83 -21.68 21.66
C ILE A 211 40.63 -20.46 22.14
N ASP A 212 41.86 -20.69 22.60
CA ASP A 212 42.74 -19.61 23.05
C ASP A 212 43.06 -18.66 21.88
N ILE A 213 42.55 -17.43 21.96
CA ILE A 213 42.65 -16.39 20.88
C ILE A 213 44.11 -16.11 20.52
N LYS A 214 45.06 -16.32 21.48
CA LYS A 214 46.50 -16.11 21.27
C LYS A 214 47.12 -17.12 20.29
N LEU A 215 46.45 -18.23 20.03
CA LEU A 215 46.92 -19.31 19.13
C LEU A 215 46.33 -19.20 17.74
N LEU A 216 45.43 -18.20 17.46
CA LEU A 216 44.77 -18.08 16.20
C LEU A 216 45.57 -17.18 15.22
N PRO A 217 45.65 -17.55 13.94
CA PRO A 217 46.24 -16.70 12.89
C PRO A 217 45.50 -15.37 12.75
N PRO A 218 46.20 -14.27 12.38
CA PRO A 218 45.59 -12.92 12.29
C PRO A 218 44.29 -12.86 11.46
N ASN A 219 44.23 -13.58 10.35
CA ASN A 219 43.04 -13.65 9.47
C ASN A 219 41.82 -14.25 10.20
N LYS A 220 42.02 -15.18 11.13
CA LYS A 220 40.90 -15.76 11.91
C LYS A 220 40.42 -14.83 13.02
N VAL A 221 41.32 -14.04 13.59
CA VAL A 221 40.97 -12.99 14.57
C VAL A 221 40.13 -11.89 13.91
N GLU A 222 40.45 -11.48 12.67
CA GLU A 222 39.70 -10.50 11.93
C GLU A 222 38.29 -11.00 11.54
N GLN A 223 38.18 -12.27 11.13
CA GLN A 223 36.90 -12.94 10.90
C GLN A 223 36.05 -13.01 12.17
N LEU A 224 36.65 -13.34 13.32
CA LEU A 224 35.96 -13.35 14.60
C LEU A 224 35.42 -11.97 14.96
N ASN A 225 36.24 -10.94 14.81
CA ASN A 225 35.80 -9.55 15.07
C ASN A 225 34.66 -9.12 14.14
N SER A 226 34.66 -9.55 12.88
CA SER A 226 33.57 -9.25 11.94
C SER A 226 32.27 -9.98 12.32
N LEU A 227 32.37 -11.23 12.81
CA LEU A 227 31.25 -12.00 13.32
C LEU A 227 30.65 -11.35 14.58
N VAL A 228 31.48 -10.93 15.54
CA VAL A 228 31.02 -10.22 16.75
C VAL A 228 30.33 -8.90 16.36
N ARG A 229 30.90 -8.14 15.43
CA ARG A 229 30.29 -6.91 14.96
C ARG A 229 28.93 -7.14 14.28
N SER A 230 28.73 -8.27 13.59
CA SER A 230 27.46 -8.60 12.93
C SER A 230 26.38 -9.09 13.91
N GLN A 231 26.73 -9.48 15.12
CA GLN A 231 25.78 -9.89 16.17
C GLN A 231 24.85 -8.76 16.59
N PHE A 232 25.39 -7.55 16.81
CA PHE A 232 24.61 -6.39 17.29
C PHE A 232 23.48 -5.98 16.35
N PRO A 233 23.71 -5.76 15.03
CA PRO A 233 22.64 -5.40 14.11
C PRO A 233 21.61 -6.52 13.96
N LEU A 234 22.00 -7.80 14.03
CA LEU A 234 21.07 -8.92 14.00
C LEU A 234 20.21 -8.99 15.27
N ALA A 235 20.80 -8.81 16.46
CA ALA A 235 20.05 -8.74 17.71
C ALA A 235 19.06 -7.58 17.70
N GLY A 236 19.48 -6.39 17.25
CA GLY A 236 18.60 -5.25 17.11
C GLY A 236 17.48 -5.44 16.05
N LYS A 237 17.73 -6.25 15.01
CA LYS A 237 16.67 -6.62 14.05
C LYS A 237 15.65 -7.56 14.69
N VAL A 238 16.09 -8.56 15.43
CA VAL A 238 15.21 -9.49 16.14
C VAL A 238 14.32 -8.76 17.14
N GLU A 239 14.90 -7.87 17.95
CA GLU A 239 14.15 -7.08 18.94
C GLU A 239 13.09 -6.16 18.30
N ARG A 240 13.46 -5.45 17.24
CA ARG A 240 12.51 -4.60 16.49
C ARG A 240 11.38 -5.41 15.88
N SER A 241 11.68 -6.54 15.26
CA SER A 241 10.66 -7.41 14.67
C SER A 241 9.75 -8.00 15.73
N GLU A 242 10.28 -8.39 16.89
CA GLU A 242 9.49 -8.91 18.00
C GLU A 242 8.54 -7.83 18.58
N LYS A 243 9.06 -6.62 18.75
CA LYS A 243 8.23 -5.48 19.20
C LYS A 243 7.09 -5.21 18.21
N ARG A 244 7.39 -5.18 16.90
CA ARG A 244 6.37 -4.94 15.86
C ARG A 244 5.33 -6.05 15.81
N LEU A 245 5.72 -7.33 15.97
CA LEU A 245 4.77 -8.45 16.06
C LEU A 245 3.81 -8.28 17.24
N ARG A 246 4.29 -7.87 18.41
CA ARG A 246 3.43 -7.62 19.58
C ARG A 246 2.45 -6.46 19.34
N GLU A 247 2.90 -5.40 18.67
CA GLU A 247 2.05 -4.27 18.31
C GLU A 247 0.93 -4.73 17.36
N ILE A 248 1.27 -5.47 16.29
CA ILE A 248 0.29 -5.99 15.34
C ILE A 248 -0.67 -6.96 16.01
N ASP A 249 -0.20 -7.84 16.90
CA ASP A 249 -1.08 -8.76 17.64
C ASP A 249 -2.09 -8.00 18.50
N ALA A 250 -1.67 -6.92 19.16
CA ALA A 250 -2.57 -6.08 19.96
C ALA A 250 -3.60 -5.36 19.06
N GLU A 251 -3.19 -4.84 17.90
CA GLU A 251 -4.10 -4.22 16.94
C GLU A 251 -5.12 -5.24 16.40
N LEU A 252 -4.68 -6.46 16.03
CA LEU A 252 -5.57 -7.52 15.55
C LEU A 252 -6.56 -8.01 16.62
N GLN A 253 -6.16 -8.05 17.89
CA GLN A 253 -7.06 -8.42 19.00
C GLN A 253 -8.16 -7.37 19.22
N ASN A 254 -7.88 -6.10 18.98
CA ASN A 254 -8.86 -5.02 19.13
C ASN A 254 -9.90 -5.02 17.98
N MET A 255 -9.62 -5.65 16.84
CA MET A 255 -10.48 -5.66 15.64
C MET A 255 -11.49 -6.82 15.58
N GLN A 256 -11.70 -7.61 16.64
CA GLN A 256 -12.48 -8.86 16.62
C GLN A 256 -14.00 -8.73 16.32
N HIS A 257 -14.51 -7.54 16.00
CA HIS A 257 -15.93 -7.29 15.82
C HIS A 257 -16.25 -6.70 14.44
N GLY A 258 -15.89 -7.43 13.39
CA GLY A 258 -16.27 -7.01 12.03
C GLY A 258 -17.76 -7.21 11.75
N ARG A 259 -18.37 -6.33 10.96
CA ARG A 259 -19.78 -6.43 10.57
C ARG A 259 -19.99 -6.21 9.08
N VAL A 260 -21.03 -6.86 8.54
CA VAL A 260 -21.51 -6.64 7.19
C VAL A 260 -22.91 -6.06 7.28
N CYS A 261 -23.10 -4.85 6.70
CA CYS A 261 -24.37 -4.13 6.65
C CYS A 261 -24.89 -4.12 5.22
N VAL A 262 -26.08 -4.66 5.01
CA VAL A 262 -26.76 -4.69 3.71
C VAL A 262 -28.08 -3.93 3.83
N ALA A 263 -28.25 -2.88 3.02
CA ALA A 263 -29.43 -2.03 3.11
C ALA A 263 -30.66 -2.66 2.40
N ASP A 264 -30.45 -3.23 1.22
CA ASP A 264 -31.58 -3.71 0.39
C ASP A 264 -31.62 -5.24 0.30
N THR A 265 -30.65 -5.88 -0.40
CA THR A 265 -30.75 -7.30 -0.73
C THR A 265 -29.40 -8.02 -0.64
N MET A 266 -29.40 -9.22 -0.07
CA MET A 266 -28.31 -10.17 -0.14
C MET A 266 -28.77 -11.41 -0.90
N TYR A 267 -28.09 -11.74 -1.99
CA TYR A 267 -28.41 -12.88 -2.84
C TYR A 267 -27.70 -14.17 -2.39
N PRO A 268 -28.21 -15.33 -2.79
CA PRO A 268 -27.48 -16.59 -2.62
C PRO A 268 -26.11 -16.55 -3.31
N GLY A 269 -25.14 -17.33 -2.81
CA GLY A 269 -23.76 -17.32 -3.34
C GLY A 269 -22.79 -16.40 -2.60
N VAL A 270 -23.27 -15.57 -1.67
CA VAL A 270 -22.43 -14.79 -0.74
C VAL A 270 -21.87 -15.73 0.33
N ARG A 271 -20.57 -15.61 0.60
CA ARG A 271 -19.84 -16.37 1.63
C ARG A 271 -19.15 -15.38 2.57
N LEU A 272 -19.39 -15.53 3.84
CA LEU A 272 -18.77 -14.78 4.95
C LEU A 272 -17.66 -15.61 5.56
#